data_a8a449aa4009e61dc0417b168fe27cbe
#
_entry.id   a8a449aa4009e61dc0417b168fe27cbe
#
_cell.length_a   1.000
_cell.length_b   1.000
_cell.length_c   1.000
_cell.angle_alpha   90.00
_cell.angle_beta   90.00
_cell.angle_gamma   90.00
#
_symmetry.space_group_name_H-M   'P 1'
#
loop_
_entity.id
_entity.type
_entity.pdbx_description
1 polymer ?
#
loop_
_entity_poly.entity_id
_entity_poly.type
_entity_poly.pdbx_seq_one_letter_code
_entity_poly.pdbx_strand_id
1 'polypeptide(L)'
;SEFSGKDKWYHINKLNECNDKGIRLVQIFEDEYLSNKDLVLRKIEHILNIERFCPKIMARKCLIREICNEDAKEFLIKNHIQGYSNTTVSYGAFYQSILIGVMCFNKTGKDNEWILNRFATDNKYICQGVGGKLFSYFVKEKNPASVKSFADRRWTTTKENNLYTSIGFSLTETLQPEYRYINGTNPKERIHKFNLRKKSLHRKYNLSMDMTEREMTEKLGYAKIWDCGLYKYEWKKQPDE
;
A
#
# COMPACT_ATOMS: atom_id res chain seq x y z
N SER A 1 -19.20 3.03 4.31
CA SER A 1 -19.63 1.65 4.07
C SER A 1 -21.13 1.64 3.78
N GLU A 2 -21.62 0.66 3.04
CA GLU A 2 -23.05 0.49 2.77
C GLU A 2 -23.86 0.34 4.07
N PHE A 3 -23.25 -0.19 5.14
CA PHE A 3 -23.85 -0.23 6.48
C PHE A 3 -24.12 1.15 7.08
N SER A 4 -23.43 2.19 6.65
CA SER A 4 -23.60 3.57 7.14
C SER A 4 -24.37 4.47 6.18
N GLY A 5 -24.92 3.94 5.08
CA GLY A 5 -25.64 4.71 4.05
C GLY A 5 -24.75 5.68 3.25
N LYS A 6 -23.41 5.54 3.33
CA LYS A 6 -22.48 6.45 2.68
C LYS A 6 -22.07 5.91 1.31
N ASP A 7 -22.10 6.78 0.30
CA ASP A 7 -21.76 6.46 -1.08
C ASP A 7 -20.23 6.29 -1.30
N LYS A 8 -19.85 5.95 -2.53
CA LYS A 8 -18.45 5.78 -2.92
C LYS A 8 -17.59 7.05 -2.81
N TRP A 9 -18.22 8.21 -2.81
CA TRP A 9 -17.55 9.51 -2.83
C TRP A 9 -17.32 10.09 -1.44
N TYR A 10 -17.96 9.55 -0.41
CA TYR A 10 -17.92 10.10 0.94
C TYR A 10 -16.50 10.32 1.46
N HIS A 11 -15.63 9.30 1.36
CA HIS A 11 -14.27 9.38 1.90
C HIS A 11 -13.39 10.31 1.09
N ILE A 12 -13.49 10.27 -0.24
CA ILE A 12 -12.68 11.13 -1.12
C ILE A 12 -13.12 12.59 -1.06
N ASN A 13 -14.43 12.88 -0.99
CA ASN A 13 -14.92 14.25 -0.87
C ASN A 13 -14.44 14.87 0.44
N LYS A 14 -14.59 14.15 1.56
CA LYS A 14 -14.05 14.59 2.85
C LYS A 14 -12.54 14.84 2.82
N LEU A 15 -11.78 13.97 2.14
CA LEU A 15 -10.33 14.17 1.96
C LEU A 15 -10.02 15.43 1.17
N ASN A 16 -10.71 15.66 0.05
CA ASN A 16 -10.52 16.84 -0.79
C ASN A 16 -10.88 18.12 -0.05
N GLU A 17 -12.03 18.17 0.62
CA GLU A 17 -12.47 19.34 1.41
C GLU A 17 -11.47 19.71 2.51
N CYS A 18 -10.89 18.72 3.18
CA CYS A 18 -9.84 18.96 4.17
C CYS A 18 -8.55 19.49 3.52
N ASN A 19 -8.12 18.88 2.41
CA ASN A 19 -6.92 19.31 1.68
C ASN A 19 -7.06 20.74 1.16
N ASP A 20 -8.23 21.12 0.63
CA ASP A 20 -8.51 22.48 0.13
C ASP A 20 -8.42 23.53 1.25
N LYS A 21 -8.64 23.13 2.48
CA LYS A 21 -8.49 23.96 3.69
C LYS A 21 -7.12 23.86 4.35
N GLY A 22 -6.16 23.17 3.73
CA GLY A 22 -4.83 22.94 4.29
C GLY A 22 -4.83 21.99 5.50
N ILE A 23 -5.90 21.24 5.72
CA ILE A 23 -6.03 20.28 6.82
C ILE A 23 -5.60 18.90 6.35
N ARG A 24 -4.63 18.30 7.03
CA ARG A 24 -4.23 16.91 6.78
C ARG A 24 -5.24 15.95 7.43
N LEU A 25 -6.09 15.33 6.61
CA LEU A 25 -7.01 14.29 7.07
C LEU A 25 -6.35 12.92 6.98
N VAL A 26 -6.38 12.15 8.06
CA VAL A 26 -6.01 10.73 8.08
C VAL A 26 -7.29 9.91 8.29
N GLN A 27 -7.56 8.99 7.37
CA GLN A 27 -8.71 8.09 7.45
C GLN A 27 -8.22 6.68 7.72
N ILE A 28 -8.54 6.18 8.91
CA ILE A 28 -8.16 4.84 9.37
C ILE A 28 -9.42 4.00 9.33
N PHE A 29 -9.32 2.85 8.68
CA PHE A 29 -10.41 1.89 8.69
C PHE A 29 -10.30 0.94 9.88
N GLU A 30 -11.45 0.48 10.36
CA GLU A 30 -11.53 -0.39 11.54
C GLU A 30 -10.70 -1.67 11.38
N ASP A 31 -10.75 -2.29 10.21
CA ASP A 31 -9.97 -3.50 9.92
C ASP A 31 -8.45 -3.28 10.02
N GLU A 32 -7.95 -2.13 9.58
CA GLU A 32 -6.54 -1.76 9.71
C GLU A 32 -6.14 -1.60 11.18
N TYR A 33 -7.00 -0.94 11.96
CA TYR A 33 -6.78 -0.74 13.39
C TYR A 33 -6.84 -2.06 14.17
N LEU A 34 -7.84 -2.92 13.89
CA LEU A 34 -8.00 -4.20 14.55
C LEU A 34 -6.90 -5.20 14.19
N SER A 35 -6.39 -5.12 12.96
CA SER A 35 -5.35 -6.05 12.49
C SER A 35 -3.95 -5.67 12.95
N ASN A 36 -3.64 -4.36 13.07
CA ASN A 36 -2.31 -3.90 13.45
C ASN A 36 -2.35 -2.52 14.14
N LYS A 37 -2.94 -2.49 15.33
CA LYS A 37 -3.10 -1.28 16.14
C LYS A 37 -1.79 -0.52 16.34
N ASP A 38 -0.73 -1.21 16.70
CA ASP A 38 0.57 -0.59 16.99
C ASP A 38 1.16 0.10 15.77
N LEU A 39 1.04 -0.49 14.60
CA LEU A 39 1.50 0.12 13.34
C LEU A 39 0.68 1.38 13.01
N VAL A 40 -0.64 1.32 13.17
CA VAL A 40 -1.52 2.47 12.93
C VAL A 40 -1.17 3.62 13.87
N LEU A 41 -1.03 3.34 15.18
CA LEU A 41 -0.66 4.35 16.16
C LEU A 41 0.71 4.98 15.86
N ARG A 42 1.71 4.17 15.49
CA ARG A 42 3.03 4.69 15.11
C ARG A 42 3.00 5.57 13.87
N LYS A 43 2.15 5.24 12.88
CA LYS A 43 1.96 6.11 11.71
C LYS A 43 1.34 7.45 12.10
N ILE A 44 0.37 7.45 13.02
CA ILE A 44 -0.23 8.69 13.54
C ILE A 44 0.82 9.53 14.27
N GLU A 45 1.60 8.93 15.15
CA GLU A 45 2.68 9.60 15.87
C GLU A 45 3.70 10.23 14.90
N HIS A 46 4.09 9.49 13.85
CA HIS A 46 4.97 10.02 12.81
C HIS A 46 4.34 11.23 12.09
N ILE A 47 3.05 11.18 11.80
CA ILE A 47 2.32 12.28 11.16
C ILE A 47 2.25 13.51 12.06
N LEU A 48 2.09 13.29 13.36
CA LEU A 48 2.03 14.35 14.39
C LEU A 48 3.41 14.86 14.81
N ASN A 49 4.50 14.35 14.23
CA ASN A 49 5.88 14.64 14.62
C ASN A 49 6.12 14.45 16.12
N ILE A 50 5.46 13.48 16.73
CA ILE A 50 5.72 13.13 18.13
C ILE A 50 7.12 12.54 18.20
N GLU A 51 8.02 13.25 18.88
CA GLU A 51 9.39 12.80 19.06
C GLU A 51 9.41 11.49 19.84
N ARG A 52 9.87 10.44 19.16
CA ARG A 52 10.25 9.19 19.81
C ARG A 52 11.76 9.12 19.86
N PHE A 53 12.28 8.61 20.94
CA PHE A 53 13.69 8.25 21.01
C PHE A 53 13.93 6.97 20.17
N CYS A 54 13.93 7.15 18.84
CA CYS A 54 14.24 6.08 17.89
C CYS A 54 15.62 6.30 17.33
N PRO A 55 16.50 5.28 17.34
CA PRO A 55 17.82 5.39 16.72
C PRO A 55 17.70 5.73 15.24
N LYS A 56 18.49 6.71 14.79
CA LYS A 56 18.53 7.12 13.39
C LYS A 56 19.57 6.31 12.62
N ILE A 57 19.14 5.62 11.59
CA ILE A 57 20.00 4.82 10.71
C ILE A 57 20.05 5.48 9.34
N MET A 58 21.27 5.82 8.91
CA MET A 58 21.54 6.39 7.60
C MET A 58 21.71 5.27 6.57
N ALA A 59 21.12 5.40 5.39
CA ALA A 59 21.21 4.42 4.30
C ALA A 59 22.65 4.01 3.96
N ARG A 60 23.62 4.94 4.04
CA ARG A 60 25.05 4.64 3.77
C ARG A 60 25.64 3.53 4.65
N LYS A 61 25.07 3.31 5.85
CA LYS A 61 25.48 2.26 6.78
C LYS A 61 24.79 0.91 6.53
N CYS A 62 23.86 0.85 5.58
CA CYS A 62 23.10 -0.35 5.30
C CYS A 62 23.68 -1.12 4.13
N LEU A 63 23.72 -2.44 4.24
CA LEU A 63 23.94 -3.35 3.12
C LEU A 63 22.59 -3.65 2.45
N ILE A 64 22.56 -3.63 1.10
CA ILE A 64 21.37 -4.04 0.34
C ILE A 64 21.64 -5.39 -0.31
N ARG A 65 20.69 -6.29 -0.23
CA ARG A 65 20.72 -7.59 -0.94
C ARG A 65 19.30 -8.06 -1.25
N GLU A 66 19.20 -8.95 -2.23
CA GLU A 66 17.97 -9.70 -2.50
C GLU A 66 17.65 -10.61 -1.29
N ILE A 67 16.37 -10.75 -0.97
CA ILE A 67 15.87 -11.59 0.13
C ILE A 67 14.78 -12.53 -0.39
N CYS A 68 14.55 -13.63 0.32
CA CYS A 68 13.48 -14.56 -0.01
C CYS A 68 12.10 -13.98 0.29
N ASN A 69 11.07 -14.60 -0.28
CA ASN A 69 9.68 -14.17 -0.09
C ASN A 69 9.20 -14.33 1.35
N GLU A 70 9.72 -15.31 2.07
CA GLU A 70 9.42 -15.59 3.48
C GLU A 70 9.88 -14.44 4.37
N ASP A 71 11.13 -13.99 4.23
CA ASP A 71 11.67 -12.86 4.98
C ASP A 71 10.91 -11.57 4.66
N ALA A 72 10.63 -11.33 3.37
CA ALA A 72 9.85 -10.17 2.94
C ALA A 72 8.44 -10.19 3.52
N LYS A 73 7.79 -11.35 3.54
CA LYS A 73 6.44 -11.54 4.07
C LYS A 73 6.40 -11.27 5.58
N GLU A 74 7.31 -11.87 6.35
CA GLU A 74 7.38 -11.66 7.79
C GLU A 74 7.60 -10.20 8.14
N PHE A 75 8.53 -9.53 7.43
CA PHE A 75 8.82 -8.12 7.64
C PHE A 75 7.63 -7.21 7.31
N LEU A 76 6.98 -7.43 6.16
CA LEU A 76 5.88 -6.58 5.69
C LEU A 76 4.59 -6.75 6.50
N ILE A 77 4.31 -7.95 7.01
CA ILE A 77 3.18 -8.15 7.93
C ILE A 77 3.32 -7.27 9.18
N LYS A 78 4.54 -7.10 9.69
CA LYS A 78 4.81 -6.29 10.89
C LYS A 78 4.89 -4.79 10.62
N ASN A 79 5.34 -4.39 9.41
CA ASN A 79 5.77 -3.01 9.16
C ASN A 79 5.00 -2.28 8.06
N HIS A 80 4.15 -2.97 7.27
CA HIS A 80 3.38 -2.36 6.20
C HIS A 80 1.87 -2.42 6.47
N ILE A 81 1.15 -1.29 6.35
CA ILE A 81 -0.28 -1.19 6.69
C ILE A 81 -1.18 -2.15 5.87
N GLN A 82 -0.80 -2.40 4.63
CA GLN A 82 -1.50 -3.35 3.76
C GLN A 82 -0.88 -4.76 3.79
N GLY A 83 0.08 -5.01 4.69
CA GLY A 83 0.76 -6.29 4.80
C GLY A 83 1.53 -6.69 3.54
N TYR A 84 1.72 -7.99 3.40
CA TYR A 84 2.42 -8.61 2.28
C TYR A 84 1.50 -8.77 1.05
N SER A 85 2.11 -8.78 -0.10
CA SER A 85 1.51 -9.20 -1.38
C SER A 85 2.54 -9.97 -2.17
N ASN A 86 2.12 -10.97 -2.94
CA ASN A 86 3.04 -11.75 -3.78
C ASN A 86 3.91 -10.83 -4.65
N THR A 87 5.18 -11.18 -4.75
CA THR A 87 6.20 -10.35 -5.41
C THR A 87 7.13 -11.22 -6.26
N THR A 88 7.66 -10.62 -7.33
CA THR A 88 8.65 -11.29 -8.20
C THR A 88 10.03 -11.23 -7.57
N VAL A 89 10.39 -10.09 -6.97
CA VAL A 89 11.68 -9.88 -6.31
C VAL A 89 11.54 -8.94 -5.14
N SER A 90 12.31 -9.19 -4.07
CA SER A 90 12.34 -8.37 -2.86
C SER A 90 13.77 -8.05 -2.48
N TYR A 91 14.02 -6.80 -2.09
CA TYR A 91 15.31 -6.34 -1.58
C TYR A 91 15.20 -5.92 -0.14
N GLY A 92 16.14 -6.34 0.68
CA GLY A 92 16.28 -5.99 2.08
C GLY A 92 17.43 -5.03 2.33
N ALA A 93 17.21 -4.05 3.20
CA ALA A 93 18.25 -3.20 3.76
C ALA A 93 18.64 -3.71 5.15
N PHE A 94 19.91 -4.01 5.34
CA PHE A 94 20.46 -4.57 6.58
C PHE A 94 21.41 -3.58 7.26
N TYR A 95 21.18 -3.36 8.54
CA TYR A 95 22.08 -2.63 9.42
C TYR A 95 22.57 -3.57 10.53
N GLN A 96 23.88 -3.81 10.66
CA GLN A 96 24.46 -4.76 11.62
C GLN A 96 23.74 -6.12 11.62
N SER A 97 23.51 -6.66 10.41
CA SER A 97 22.77 -7.92 10.17
C SER A 97 21.27 -7.90 10.47
N ILE A 98 20.70 -6.80 10.98
CA ILE A 98 19.27 -6.65 11.24
C ILE A 98 18.58 -6.12 9.98
N LEU A 99 17.52 -6.77 9.54
CA LEU A 99 16.69 -6.32 8.43
C LEU A 99 15.84 -5.11 8.90
N ILE A 100 16.11 -3.93 8.32
CA ILE A 100 15.47 -2.67 8.73
C ILE A 100 14.61 -2.02 7.64
N GLY A 101 14.59 -2.56 6.45
CA GLY A 101 13.75 -2.07 5.35
C GLY A 101 13.61 -3.09 4.24
N VAL A 102 12.43 -3.14 3.63
CA VAL A 102 12.11 -4.07 2.53
C VAL A 102 11.41 -3.31 1.42
N MET A 103 11.81 -3.57 0.17
CA MET A 103 11.16 -3.05 -1.02
C MET A 103 10.92 -4.18 -2.01
N CYS A 104 9.67 -4.30 -2.51
CA CYS A 104 9.22 -5.43 -3.31
C CYS A 104 8.72 -4.97 -4.67
N PHE A 105 9.04 -5.75 -5.71
CA PHE A 105 8.70 -5.45 -7.08
C PHE A 105 8.06 -6.63 -7.79
N ASN A 106 7.10 -6.32 -8.67
CA ASN A 106 6.50 -7.28 -9.59
C ASN A 106 6.86 -6.92 -11.02
N LYS A 107 7.33 -7.92 -11.78
CA LYS A 107 7.53 -7.77 -13.21
C LYS A 107 6.17 -7.82 -13.90
N THR A 108 5.90 -6.90 -14.82
CA THR A 108 4.72 -6.97 -15.68
C THR A 108 5.01 -7.82 -16.93
N GLY A 109 3.97 -8.18 -17.68
CA GLY A 109 4.14 -8.88 -18.96
C GLY A 109 4.63 -8.01 -20.12
N LYS A 110 4.96 -6.72 -19.87
CA LYS A 110 5.39 -5.75 -20.87
C LYS A 110 6.89 -5.47 -20.73
N ASP A 111 7.50 -5.04 -21.80
CA ASP A 111 8.91 -4.72 -22.04
C ASP A 111 9.67 -4.13 -20.85
N ASN A 112 10.15 -5.01 -19.98
CA ASN A 112 10.93 -4.66 -18.79
C ASN A 112 10.28 -3.59 -17.89
N GLU A 113 8.93 -3.55 -17.89
CA GLU A 113 8.13 -2.72 -16.99
C GLU A 113 7.93 -3.45 -15.65
N TRP A 114 8.04 -2.70 -14.55
CA TRP A 114 7.91 -3.21 -13.20
C TRP A 114 6.91 -2.40 -12.36
N ILE A 115 6.45 -2.99 -11.30
CA ILE A 115 5.60 -2.32 -10.30
C ILE A 115 6.31 -2.38 -8.94
N LEU A 116 6.58 -1.22 -8.35
CA LEU A 116 6.94 -1.10 -6.95
C LEU A 116 5.68 -1.37 -6.12
N ASN A 117 5.61 -2.56 -5.55
CA ASN A 117 4.40 -3.09 -4.94
C ASN A 117 4.31 -2.77 -3.44
N ARG A 118 5.43 -2.89 -2.72
CA ARG A 118 5.52 -2.63 -1.27
C ARG A 118 6.85 -2.01 -0.90
N PHE A 119 6.80 -1.09 0.05
CA PHE A 119 7.97 -0.56 0.74
C PHE A 119 7.62 -0.30 2.20
N ALA A 120 8.44 -0.81 3.10
CA ALA A 120 8.36 -0.50 4.52
C ALA A 120 9.75 -0.46 5.16
N THR A 121 9.85 0.28 6.25
CA THR A 121 11.00 0.27 7.15
C THR A 121 10.57 -0.21 8.54
N ASP A 122 11.51 -0.74 9.31
CA ASP A 122 11.24 -1.15 10.69
C ASP A 122 10.90 0.10 11.53
N ASN A 123 9.77 0.02 12.19
CA ASN A 123 9.23 1.09 13.03
C ASN A 123 10.06 1.44 14.27
N LYS A 124 11.05 0.62 14.60
CA LYS A 124 11.97 0.87 15.73
C LYS A 124 13.06 1.88 15.38
N TYR A 125 13.21 2.23 14.11
CA TYR A 125 14.29 3.07 13.59
C TYR A 125 13.76 4.20 12.72
N ILE A 126 14.49 5.31 12.68
CA ILE A 126 14.32 6.36 11.67
C ILE A 126 15.28 6.04 10.53
N CYS A 127 14.78 5.40 9.46
CA CYS A 127 15.59 4.90 8.34
C CYS A 127 15.75 5.96 7.24
N GLN A 128 16.70 6.86 7.40
CA GLN A 128 16.88 7.97 6.45
C GLN A 128 17.57 7.54 5.16
N GLY A 129 16.92 7.78 4.00
CA GLY A 129 17.45 7.50 2.67
C GLY A 129 17.40 6.02 2.26
N VAL A 130 16.87 5.12 3.11
CA VAL A 130 16.83 3.68 2.84
C VAL A 130 15.98 3.35 1.61
N GLY A 131 14.84 4.05 1.42
CA GLY A 131 14.00 3.87 0.23
C GLY A 131 14.74 4.19 -1.06
N GLY A 132 15.46 5.30 -1.11
CA GLY A 132 16.29 5.66 -2.27
C GLY A 132 17.40 4.65 -2.56
N LYS A 133 18.09 4.16 -1.51
CA LYS A 133 19.16 3.17 -1.68
C LYS A 133 18.63 1.83 -2.19
N LEU A 134 17.48 1.36 -1.67
CA LEU A 134 16.83 0.13 -2.14
C LEU A 134 16.39 0.26 -3.60
N PHE A 135 15.78 1.40 -3.96
CA PHE A 135 15.35 1.64 -5.33
C PHE A 135 16.52 1.73 -6.31
N SER A 136 17.57 2.47 -5.96
CA SER A 136 18.79 2.55 -6.79
C SER A 136 19.45 1.19 -6.99
N TYR A 137 19.48 0.35 -5.96
CA TYR A 137 19.99 -1.02 -6.05
C TYR A 137 19.14 -1.86 -7.03
N PHE A 138 17.81 -1.81 -6.92
CA PHE A 138 16.91 -2.48 -7.85
C PHE A 138 17.12 -2.01 -9.30
N VAL A 139 17.22 -0.69 -9.53
CA VAL A 139 17.46 -0.13 -10.87
C VAL A 139 18.76 -0.66 -11.46
N LYS A 140 19.83 -0.72 -10.66
CA LYS A 140 21.13 -1.25 -11.09
C LYS A 140 21.06 -2.74 -11.44
N GLU A 141 20.37 -3.56 -10.62
CA GLU A 141 20.30 -5.02 -10.79
C GLU A 141 19.38 -5.45 -11.94
N LYS A 142 18.24 -4.80 -12.08
CA LYS A 142 17.18 -5.23 -13.02
C LYS A 142 17.12 -4.39 -14.28
N ASN A 143 17.78 -3.22 -14.30
CA ASN A 143 17.83 -2.26 -15.42
C ASN A 143 16.43 -2.04 -16.05
N PRO A 144 15.40 -1.66 -15.26
CA PRO A 144 14.02 -1.55 -15.73
C PRO A 144 13.89 -0.41 -16.74
N ALA A 145 13.03 -0.58 -17.76
CA ALA A 145 12.63 0.51 -18.67
C ALA A 145 11.72 1.52 -17.96
N SER A 146 10.80 1.01 -17.14
CA SER A 146 9.94 1.85 -16.31
C SER A 146 9.50 1.10 -15.05
N VAL A 147 9.14 1.89 -14.02
CA VAL A 147 8.59 1.37 -12.77
C VAL A 147 7.36 2.18 -12.40
N LYS A 148 6.22 1.51 -12.19
CA LYS A 148 4.99 2.13 -11.70
C LYS A 148 4.80 1.87 -10.22
N SER A 149 4.10 2.75 -9.54
CA SER A 149 3.65 2.54 -8.16
C SER A 149 2.32 3.22 -7.90
N PHE A 150 1.59 2.72 -6.90
CA PHE A 150 0.25 3.18 -6.55
C PHE A 150 0.22 3.58 -5.08
N ALA A 151 0.11 4.87 -4.81
CA ALA A 151 0.11 5.43 -3.48
C ALA A 151 -1.32 5.64 -2.97
N ASP A 152 -1.63 5.08 -1.81
CA ASP A 152 -2.92 5.29 -1.13
C ASP A 152 -3.05 6.75 -0.70
N ARG A 153 -4.05 7.45 -1.23
CA ARG A 153 -4.30 8.87 -0.97
C ARG A 153 -4.64 9.19 0.48
N ARG A 154 -5.08 8.22 1.26
CA ARG A 154 -5.33 8.39 2.70
C ARG A 154 -4.04 8.61 3.48
N TRP A 155 -2.94 8.02 3.01
CA TRP A 155 -1.62 8.08 3.64
C TRP A 155 -0.67 9.04 2.92
N THR A 156 -0.75 9.10 1.58
CA THR A 156 0.03 10.02 0.73
C THR A 156 -0.84 11.22 0.40
N THR A 157 -0.90 12.16 1.32
CA THR A 157 -1.83 13.31 1.24
C THR A 157 -1.38 14.38 0.27
N THR A 158 -0.10 14.43 -0.08
CA THR A 158 0.48 15.40 -1.04
C THR A 158 0.89 14.69 -2.32
N LYS A 159 0.67 15.35 -3.46
CA LYS A 159 1.12 14.87 -4.78
C LYS A 159 2.64 14.99 -4.94
N GLU A 160 3.23 15.95 -4.25
CA GLU A 160 4.65 16.27 -4.24
C GLU A 160 5.21 16.11 -2.83
N ASN A 161 6.54 16.16 -2.68
CA ASN A 161 7.22 16.03 -1.39
C ASN A 161 6.88 14.73 -0.63
N ASN A 162 6.84 13.62 -1.35
CA ASN A 162 6.62 12.28 -0.80
C ASN A 162 7.75 11.32 -1.21
N LEU A 163 7.67 10.07 -0.75
CA LEU A 163 8.67 9.05 -1.09
C LEU A 163 8.89 8.94 -2.60
N TYR A 164 7.82 8.87 -3.38
CA TYR A 164 7.90 8.60 -4.82
C TYR A 164 8.65 9.72 -5.55
N THR A 165 8.28 10.97 -5.30
CA THR A 165 8.97 12.11 -5.90
C THR A 165 10.43 12.21 -5.43
N SER A 166 10.72 11.85 -4.17
CA SER A 166 12.09 11.88 -3.63
C SER A 166 13.02 10.82 -4.24
N ILE A 167 12.48 9.77 -4.84
CA ILE A 167 13.25 8.73 -5.54
C ILE A 167 13.09 8.77 -7.06
N GLY A 168 12.61 9.90 -7.60
CA GLY A 168 12.61 10.20 -9.03
C GLY A 168 11.36 9.76 -9.81
N PHE A 169 10.27 9.40 -9.12
CA PHE A 169 8.98 9.15 -9.79
C PHE A 169 8.24 10.46 -10.05
N SER A 170 7.47 10.48 -11.13
CA SER A 170 6.52 11.55 -11.46
C SER A 170 5.09 11.07 -11.32
N LEU A 171 4.19 11.92 -10.86
CA LEU A 171 2.75 11.64 -10.82
C LEU A 171 2.20 11.60 -12.25
N THR A 172 1.57 10.51 -12.65
CA THR A 172 1.00 10.34 -13.99
C THR A 172 -0.52 10.36 -13.99
N GLU A 173 -1.15 9.93 -12.91
CA GLU A 173 -2.61 9.80 -12.86
C GLU A 173 -3.14 9.85 -11.43
N THR A 174 -4.37 10.37 -11.26
CA THR A 174 -5.13 10.26 -10.01
C THR A 174 -6.30 9.32 -10.25
N LEU A 175 -6.22 8.12 -9.66
CA LEU A 175 -7.24 7.09 -9.81
C LEU A 175 -8.43 7.34 -8.90
N GLN A 176 -9.61 6.98 -9.39
CA GLN A 176 -10.86 7.08 -8.67
C GLN A 176 -10.94 6.09 -7.49
N PRO A 177 -11.81 6.36 -6.49
CA PRO A 177 -12.07 5.43 -5.41
C PRO A 177 -12.49 4.05 -5.91
N GLU A 178 -11.91 3.03 -5.33
CA GLU A 178 -12.25 1.63 -5.55
C GLU A 178 -12.74 0.98 -4.26
N TYR A 179 -13.47 -0.14 -4.37
CA TYR A 179 -13.98 -0.83 -3.20
C TYR A 179 -13.37 -2.21 -3.01
N ARG A 180 -13.38 -2.62 -1.76
CA ARG A 180 -13.19 -3.99 -1.32
C ARG A 180 -14.38 -4.43 -0.48
N TYR A 181 -14.54 -5.72 -0.31
CA TYR A 181 -15.56 -6.24 0.58
C TYR A 181 -14.98 -6.51 1.97
N ILE A 182 -15.79 -6.25 2.98
CA ILE A 182 -15.56 -6.68 4.37
C ILE A 182 -16.74 -7.55 4.80
N ASN A 183 -16.47 -8.56 5.62
CA ASN A 183 -17.55 -9.35 6.24
C ASN A 183 -17.87 -8.75 7.59
N GLY A 184 -19.17 -8.48 7.84
CA GLY A 184 -19.62 -7.91 9.11
C GLY A 184 -19.32 -8.77 10.34
N THR A 185 -19.20 -10.09 10.16
CA THR A 185 -18.83 -11.03 11.24
C THR A 185 -17.32 -11.17 11.45
N ASN A 186 -16.51 -10.82 10.45
CA ASN A 186 -15.05 -10.78 10.53
C ASN A 186 -14.51 -9.54 9.82
N PRO A 187 -14.56 -8.35 10.45
CA PRO A 187 -14.15 -7.10 9.84
C PRO A 187 -12.64 -6.96 9.63
N LYS A 188 -11.82 -7.92 10.10
CA LYS A 188 -10.36 -7.87 9.98
C LYS A 188 -9.84 -8.20 8.59
N GLU A 189 -10.66 -8.78 7.72
CA GLU A 189 -10.24 -9.25 6.42
C GLU A 189 -10.92 -8.49 5.29
N ARG A 190 -10.12 -7.83 4.45
CA ARG A 190 -10.59 -7.24 3.19
C ARG A 190 -10.52 -8.23 2.07
N ILE A 191 -11.64 -8.47 1.43
CA ILE A 191 -11.74 -9.37 0.28
C ILE A 191 -11.75 -8.56 -1.01
N HIS A 192 -10.87 -8.93 -1.92
CA HIS A 192 -10.84 -8.30 -3.24
C HIS A 192 -12.11 -8.64 -4.02
N LYS A 193 -12.69 -7.65 -4.71
CA LYS A 193 -13.95 -7.78 -5.47
C LYS A 193 -13.96 -8.98 -6.45
N PHE A 194 -12.82 -9.36 -7.03
CA PHE A 194 -12.74 -10.52 -7.91
C PHE A 194 -13.10 -11.86 -7.25
N ASN A 195 -12.88 -11.98 -5.94
CA ASN A 195 -13.18 -13.21 -5.20
C ASN A 195 -14.68 -13.38 -4.92
N LEU A 196 -15.44 -12.28 -5.00
CA LEU A 196 -16.89 -12.26 -4.76
C LEU A 196 -17.70 -11.94 -6.01
N ARG A 197 -17.17 -12.26 -7.20
CA ARG A 197 -17.93 -12.18 -8.44
C ARG A 197 -19.07 -13.20 -8.47
N LYS A 198 -20.18 -12.87 -9.10
CA LYS A 198 -21.42 -13.67 -9.20
C LYS A 198 -21.15 -15.15 -9.47
N LYS A 199 -20.34 -15.48 -10.49
CA LYS A 199 -19.97 -16.88 -10.81
C LYS A 199 -19.21 -17.58 -9.67
N SER A 200 -18.33 -16.86 -8.96
CA SER A 200 -17.57 -17.41 -7.84
C SER A 200 -18.48 -17.65 -6.63
N LEU A 201 -19.39 -16.73 -6.36
CA LEU A 201 -20.38 -16.83 -5.29
C LEU A 201 -21.38 -17.98 -5.54
N HIS A 202 -21.89 -18.08 -6.75
CA HIS A 202 -22.73 -19.22 -7.14
C HIS A 202 -22.03 -20.55 -6.87
N ARG A 203 -20.79 -20.72 -7.40
CA ARG A 203 -20.04 -21.98 -7.27
C ARG A 203 -19.68 -22.29 -5.81
N LYS A 204 -19.32 -21.29 -5.01
CA LYS A 204 -18.81 -21.49 -3.64
C LYS A 204 -19.93 -21.67 -2.61
N TYR A 205 -21.05 -20.97 -2.79
CA TYR A 205 -22.12 -20.87 -1.80
C TYR A 205 -23.47 -21.41 -2.31
N ASN A 206 -23.50 -21.98 -3.50
CA ASN A 206 -24.73 -22.52 -4.14
C ASN A 206 -25.89 -21.50 -4.20
N LEU A 207 -25.57 -20.23 -4.46
CA LEU A 207 -26.57 -19.15 -4.59
C LEU A 207 -27.15 -19.14 -6.01
N SER A 208 -28.47 -18.79 -6.14
CA SER A 208 -29.12 -18.72 -7.46
C SER A 208 -28.43 -17.72 -8.38
N MET A 209 -28.27 -18.10 -9.66
CA MET A 209 -27.78 -17.23 -10.72
C MET A 209 -28.78 -16.14 -11.13
N ASP A 210 -30.03 -16.17 -10.63
CA ASP A 210 -31.00 -15.08 -10.85
C ASP A 210 -30.69 -13.87 -9.96
N MET A 211 -30.03 -14.09 -8.82
CA MET A 211 -29.61 -13.02 -7.94
C MET A 211 -28.51 -12.17 -8.58
N THR A 212 -28.52 -10.87 -8.30
CA THR A 212 -27.40 -9.97 -8.61
C THR A 212 -26.21 -10.23 -7.70
N GLU A 213 -25.00 -9.82 -8.11
CA GLU A 213 -23.81 -9.91 -7.25
C GLU A 213 -24.03 -9.18 -5.90
N ARG A 214 -24.74 -8.06 -5.93
CA ARG A 214 -25.07 -7.28 -4.74
C ARG A 214 -25.96 -8.09 -3.77
N GLU A 215 -27.05 -8.64 -4.23
CA GLU A 215 -27.95 -9.48 -3.41
C GLU A 215 -27.24 -10.69 -2.81
N MET A 216 -26.35 -11.34 -3.60
CA MET A 216 -25.54 -12.45 -3.11
C MET A 216 -24.59 -12.01 -2.00
N THR A 217 -23.90 -10.88 -2.16
CA THR A 217 -22.92 -10.39 -1.17
C THR A 217 -23.64 -9.91 0.10
N GLU A 218 -24.74 -9.20 -0.03
CA GLU A 218 -25.58 -8.76 1.11
C GLU A 218 -26.11 -9.97 1.90
N LYS A 219 -26.62 -11.00 1.21
CA LYS A 219 -27.10 -12.25 1.85
C LYS A 219 -26.01 -12.96 2.65
N LEU A 220 -24.75 -12.84 2.22
CA LEU A 220 -23.59 -13.42 2.89
C LEU A 220 -22.98 -12.49 3.97
N GLY A 221 -23.60 -11.34 4.23
CA GLY A 221 -23.12 -10.39 5.23
C GLY A 221 -21.90 -9.57 4.81
N TYR A 222 -21.63 -9.47 3.50
CA TYR A 222 -20.56 -8.62 2.97
C TYR A 222 -21.06 -7.20 2.69
N ALA A 223 -20.23 -6.23 3.05
CA ALA A 223 -20.42 -4.83 2.69
C ALA A 223 -19.23 -4.28 1.93
N LYS A 224 -19.45 -3.28 1.09
CA LYS A 224 -18.39 -2.55 0.40
C LYS A 224 -17.79 -1.48 1.29
N ILE A 225 -16.47 -1.42 1.30
CA ILE A 225 -15.70 -0.32 1.87
C ILE A 225 -14.96 0.37 0.74
N TRP A 226 -15.17 1.69 0.60
CA TRP A 226 -14.56 2.50 -0.45
C TRP A 226 -13.31 3.19 0.07
N ASP A 227 -12.23 3.20 -0.73
CA ASP A 227 -11.03 3.97 -0.45
C ASP A 227 -11.15 5.43 -0.96
N CYS A 228 -10.05 6.17 -0.93
CA CYS A 228 -9.95 7.53 -1.45
C CYS A 228 -9.32 7.60 -2.85
N GLY A 229 -9.18 6.46 -3.52
CA GLY A 229 -8.42 6.36 -4.75
C GLY A 229 -6.91 6.35 -4.51
N LEU A 230 -6.15 6.27 -5.59
CA LEU A 230 -4.70 6.15 -5.57
C LEU A 230 -4.06 7.25 -6.41
N TYR A 231 -2.86 7.67 -6.05
CA TYR A 231 -1.97 8.36 -6.97
C TYR A 231 -1.11 7.33 -7.68
N LYS A 232 -1.07 7.38 -9.01
CA LYS A 232 -0.21 6.55 -9.83
C LYS A 232 1.05 7.35 -10.17
N TYR A 233 2.18 6.82 -9.75
CA TYR A 233 3.49 7.35 -10.02
C TYR A 233 4.23 6.47 -11.01
N GLU A 234 5.07 7.06 -11.86
CA GLU A 234 5.91 6.36 -12.82
C GLU A 234 7.33 6.91 -12.79
N TRP A 235 8.29 6.02 -12.70
CA TRP A 235 9.69 6.28 -12.96
C TRP A 235 10.04 5.70 -14.34
N LYS A 236 10.80 6.44 -15.13
CA LYS A 236 11.32 5.99 -16.43
C LYS A 236 12.82 6.11 -16.43
N LYS A 237 13.48 5.09 -17.02
CA LYS A 237 14.90 5.18 -17.29
C LYS A 237 15.10 6.36 -18.25
N GLN A 238 16.00 7.28 -17.87
CA GLN A 238 16.43 8.32 -18.81
C GLN A 238 17.27 7.65 -19.89
N PRO A 239 17.15 8.10 -21.16
CA PRO A 239 18.08 7.68 -22.20
C PRO A 239 19.50 7.95 -21.70
N ASP A 240 20.43 7.01 -21.95
CA ASP A 240 21.84 7.25 -21.73
C ASP A 240 22.25 8.41 -22.65
N GLU A 241 22.71 9.54 -22.09
CA GLU A 241 23.28 10.67 -22.83
C GLU A 241 24.58 10.26 -23.51
#